data_a93c8ea744d25556acffb8af7d08ce70
#
_entry.id   a93c8ea744d25556acffb8af7d08ce70
#
_cell.length_a   1.000
_cell.length_b   1.000
_cell.length_c   1.000
_cell.angle_alpha   90.00
_cell.angle_beta   90.00
_cell.angle_gamma   90.00
#
_symmetry.space_group_name_H-M   'P 1'
#
loop_
_entity.id
_entity.type
_entity.pdbx_description
1 polymer ?
#
loop_
_entity_poly.entity_id
_entity_poly.type
_entity_poly.pdbx_seq_one_letter_code
_entity_poly.pdbx_strand_id
1 'polypeptide(L)'
;MKILVSSILFIVSIIHLLPFAGVLGSDSISKLYGISIQDSNTEILLRHRAVLFAIIGIFLFLSVFRNDYQPLAIAIGLISVVSFLMLTWSVDGLNSEISRVVMIDWVALVLLIVAGVINIPIWYLRIRVDDTGIDT
;
A
#
# COMPACT_ATOMS: atom_id res chain seq x y z
N MET A 1 18.55 -3.91 10.36
CA MET A 1 17.95 -2.97 9.39
C MET A 1 17.08 -3.70 8.34
N LYS A 2 17.58 -4.72 7.61
CA LYS A 2 16.78 -5.45 6.60
C LYS A 2 15.49 -6.08 7.17
N ILE A 3 15.57 -6.73 8.32
CA ILE A 3 14.40 -7.34 8.99
C ILE A 3 13.33 -6.29 9.30
N LEU A 4 13.72 -5.10 9.76
CA LEU A 4 12.77 -4.03 10.08
C LEU A 4 12.02 -3.55 8.83
N VAL A 5 12.72 -3.33 7.70
CA VAL A 5 12.07 -2.96 6.42
C VAL A 5 11.11 -4.05 5.97
N SER A 6 11.54 -5.33 6.03
CA SER A 6 10.67 -6.47 5.69
C SER A 6 9.44 -6.56 6.59
N SER A 7 9.57 -6.32 7.89
CA SER A 7 8.43 -6.31 8.82
C SER A 7 7.45 -5.18 8.52
N ILE A 8 7.95 -3.98 8.21
CA ILE A 8 7.12 -2.84 7.79
C ILE A 8 6.36 -3.19 6.50
N LEU A 9 7.05 -3.69 5.48
CA LEU A 9 6.42 -4.07 4.22
C LEU A 9 5.38 -5.17 4.38
N PHE A 10 5.61 -6.11 5.29
CA PHE A 10 4.62 -7.13 5.64
C PHE A 10 3.34 -6.51 6.23
N ILE A 11 3.46 -5.59 7.20
CA ILE A 11 2.32 -4.89 7.79
C ILE A 11 1.56 -4.08 6.73
N VAL A 12 2.28 -3.31 5.91
CA VAL A 12 1.68 -2.48 4.86
C VAL A 12 1.03 -3.34 3.77
N SER A 13 1.58 -4.53 3.48
CA SER A 13 0.96 -5.48 2.54
C SER A 13 -0.41 -5.95 3.03
N ILE A 14 -0.55 -6.25 4.32
CA ILE A 14 -1.83 -6.64 4.92
C ILE A 14 -2.84 -5.49 4.80
N ILE A 15 -2.43 -4.24 5.11
CA ILE A 15 -3.28 -3.07 4.97
C ILE A 15 -3.82 -2.94 3.53
N HIS A 16 -2.97 -3.12 2.52
CA HIS A 16 -3.37 -3.06 1.11
C HIS A 16 -4.22 -4.26 0.66
N LEU A 17 -4.14 -5.40 1.35
CA LEU A 17 -4.99 -6.57 1.04
C LEU A 17 -6.39 -6.47 1.65
N LEU A 18 -6.60 -5.68 2.71
CA LEU A 18 -7.92 -5.55 3.35
C LEU A 18 -9.03 -5.15 2.36
N PRO A 19 -8.85 -4.17 1.45
CA PRO A 19 -9.88 -3.78 0.48
C PRO A 19 -10.25 -4.89 -0.50
N PHE A 20 -9.45 -5.94 -0.64
CA PHE A 20 -9.72 -7.05 -1.56
C PHE A 20 -11.05 -7.76 -1.27
N ALA A 21 -11.50 -7.76 -0.01
CA ALA A 21 -12.84 -8.27 0.34
C ALA A 21 -13.96 -7.58 -0.45
N GLY A 22 -13.75 -6.35 -0.94
CA GLY A 22 -14.69 -5.64 -1.80
C GLY A 22 -14.94 -6.30 -3.16
N VAL A 23 -14.08 -7.22 -3.61
CA VAL A 23 -14.29 -8.01 -4.84
C VAL A 23 -15.52 -8.89 -4.74
N LEU A 24 -15.93 -9.29 -3.53
CA LEU A 24 -17.06 -10.18 -3.28
C LEU A 24 -18.44 -9.56 -3.61
N GLY A 25 -18.51 -8.24 -3.84
CA GLY A 25 -19.72 -7.55 -4.29
C GLY A 25 -20.15 -6.37 -3.41
N SER A 26 -21.32 -5.81 -3.74
CA SER A 26 -21.86 -4.59 -3.14
C SER A 26 -22.00 -4.67 -1.61
N ASP A 27 -22.41 -5.82 -1.07
CA ASP A 27 -22.57 -6.00 0.39
C ASP A 27 -21.22 -5.87 1.13
N SER A 28 -20.17 -6.44 0.57
CA SER A 28 -18.83 -6.35 1.14
C SER A 28 -18.29 -4.93 1.07
N ILE A 29 -18.52 -4.23 -0.05
CA ILE A 29 -18.12 -2.84 -0.22
C ILE A 29 -18.88 -1.94 0.76
N SER A 30 -20.19 -2.19 0.94
CA SER A 30 -21.02 -1.45 1.89
C SER A 30 -20.52 -1.61 3.33
N LYS A 31 -20.12 -2.81 3.72
CA LYS A 31 -19.55 -3.08 5.05
C LYS A 31 -18.18 -2.42 5.25
N LEU A 32 -17.36 -2.40 4.21
CA LEU A 32 -16.01 -1.82 4.29
C LEU A 32 -16.03 -0.29 4.36
N TYR A 33 -16.92 0.34 3.59
CA TYR A 33 -16.87 1.79 3.35
C TYR A 33 -18.11 2.55 3.83
N GLY A 34 -19.14 1.86 4.37
CA GLY A 34 -20.36 2.50 4.85
C GLY A 34 -21.17 3.19 3.75
N ILE A 35 -21.09 2.70 2.51
CA ILE A 35 -21.79 3.28 1.36
C ILE A 35 -22.80 2.28 0.79
N SER A 36 -23.95 2.77 0.35
CA SER A 36 -24.93 1.98 -0.39
C SER A 36 -24.67 2.09 -1.88
N ILE A 37 -24.44 0.96 -2.55
CA ILE A 37 -24.21 0.90 -4.00
C ILE A 37 -25.51 0.43 -4.66
N GLN A 38 -26.12 1.31 -5.46
CA GLN A 38 -27.35 1.03 -6.21
C GLN A 38 -27.11 0.96 -7.73
N ASP A 39 -25.94 1.40 -8.17
CA ASP A 39 -25.55 1.46 -9.58
C ASP A 39 -24.48 0.43 -9.91
N SER A 40 -24.76 -0.40 -10.93
CA SER A 40 -23.86 -1.47 -11.37
C SER A 40 -22.52 -0.96 -11.89
N ASN A 41 -22.48 0.25 -12.47
CA ASN A 41 -21.21 0.82 -12.95
C ASN A 41 -20.30 1.20 -11.78
N THR A 42 -20.87 1.79 -10.74
CA THR A 42 -20.16 2.10 -9.51
C THR A 42 -19.65 0.82 -8.82
N GLU A 43 -20.45 -0.24 -8.79
CA GLU A 43 -20.04 -1.53 -8.25
C GLU A 43 -18.81 -2.08 -9.00
N ILE A 44 -18.84 -2.10 -10.32
CA ILE A 44 -17.70 -2.59 -11.14
C ILE A 44 -16.43 -1.79 -10.85
N LEU A 45 -16.52 -0.45 -10.79
CA LEU A 45 -15.37 0.41 -10.52
C LEU A 45 -14.75 0.14 -9.15
N LEU A 46 -15.58 -0.03 -8.13
CA LEU A 46 -15.10 -0.31 -6.77
C LEU A 46 -14.53 -1.73 -6.63
N ARG A 47 -15.12 -2.72 -7.27
CA ARG A 47 -14.56 -4.08 -7.34
C ARG A 47 -13.23 -4.10 -8.08
N HIS A 48 -13.12 -3.40 -9.20
CA HIS A 48 -11.84 -3.27 -9.92
C HIS A 48 -10.78 -2.57 -9.07
N ARG A 49 -11.13 -1.50 -8.34
CA ARG A 49 -10.23 -0.86 -7.37
C ARG A 49 -9.75 -1.88 -6.32
N ALA A 50 -10.63 -2.73 -5.81
CA ALA A 50 -10.26 -3.77 -4.84
C ALA A 50 -9.22 -4.77 -5.40
N VAL A 51 -9.34 -5.14 -6.68
CA VAL A 51 -8.34 -5.96 -7.38
C VAL A 51 -6.99 -5.23 -7.49
N LEU A 52 -6.99 -3.94 -7.84
CA LEU A 52 -5.76 -3.15 -7.92
C LEU A 52 -5.04 -3.05 -6.56
N PHE A 53 -5.78 -2.87 -5.48
CA PHE A 53 -5.22 -2.91 -4.12
C PHE A 53 -4.62 -4.27 -3.78
N ALA A 54 -5.27 -5.37 -4.20
CA ALA A 54 -4.73 -6.72 -4.01
C ALA A 54 -3.41 -6.91 -4.77
N ILE A 55 -3.30 -6.43 -6.01
CA ILE A 55 -2.06 -6.50 -6.80
C ILE A 55 -0.93 -5.76 -6.07
N ILE A 56 -1.19 -4.54 -5.58
CA ILE A 56 -0.22 -3.76 -4.79
C ILE A 56 0.16 -4.53 -3.51
N GLY A 57 -0.83 -5.03 -2.77
CA GLY A 57 -0.61 -5.78 -1.54
C GLY A 57 0.23 -7.04 -1.75
N ILE A 58 -0.05 -7.80 -2.81
CA ILE A 58 0.75 -8.99 -3.18
C ILE A 58 2.19 -8.59 -3.54
N PHE A 59 2.38 -7.52 -4.29
CA PHE A 59 3.72 -7.04 -4.64
C PHE A 59 4.52 -6.60 -3.41
N LEU A 60 3.88 -5.85 -2.49
CA LEU A 60 4.45 -5.49 -1.18
C LEU A 60 4.83 -6.75 -0.39
N PHE A 61 3.96 -7.77 -0.36
CA PHE A 61 4.23 -9.03 0.33
C PHE A 61 5.41 -9.78 -0.28
N LEU A 62 5.50 -9.90 -1.61
CA LEU A 62 6.62 -10.55 -2.28
C LEU A 62 7.95 -9.83 -2.01
N SER A 63 7.93 -8.51 -1.87
CA SER A 63 9.12 -7.71 -1.56
C SER A 63 9.68 -7.97 -0.15
N VAL A 64 8.90 -8.56 0.76
CA VAL A 64 9.36 -9.01 2.08
C VAL A 64 10.50 -10.01 1.95
N PHE A 65 10.41 -10.91 0.95
CA PHE A 65 11.37 -11.99 0.71
C PHE A 65 12.46 -11.63 -0.31
N ARG A 66 12.28 -10.53 -1.05
CA ARG A 66 13.15 -10.10 -2.15
C ARG A 66 13.59 -8.65 -1.95
N ASN A 67 14.75 -8.48 -1.33
CA ASN A 67 15.29 -7.15 -1.00
C ASN A 67 15.45 -6.23 -2.22
N ASP A 68 15.63 -6.80 -3.43
CA ASP A 68 15.80 -6.04 -4.66
C ASP A 68 14.51 -5.29 -5.06
N TYR A 69 13.37 -5.79 -4.66
CA TYR A 69 12.06 -5.18 -4.95
C TYR A 69 11.62 -4.17 -3.88
N GLN A 70 12.29 -4.12 -2.72
CA GLN A 70 11.89 -3.24 -1.61
C GLN A 70 11.83 -1.76 -1.99
N PRO A 71 12.81 -1.17 -2.70
CA PRO A 71 12.73 0.25 -3.08
C PRO A 71 11.51 0.55 -3.94
N LEU A 72 11.23 -0.31 -4.94
CA LEU A 72 10.08 -0.16 -5.83
C LEU A 72 8.77 -0.37 -5.07
N ALA A 73 8.70 -1.36 -4.17
CA ALA A 73 7.54 -1.63 -3.35
C ALA A 73 7.21 -0.45 -2.42
N ILE A 74 8.22 0.15 -1.78
CA ILE A 74 8.07 1.35 -0.96
C ILE A 74 7.54 2.51 -1.80
N ALA A 75 8.09 2.74 -2.99
CA ALA A 75 7.64 3.81 -3.87
C ALA A 75 6.18 3.62 -4.32
N ILE A 76 5.79 2.42 -4.73
CA ILE A 76 4.40 2.11 -5.12
C ILE A 76 3.46 2.26 -3.94
N GLY A 77 3.82 1.77 -2.75
CA GLY A 77 3.03 1.93 -1.53
C GLY A 77 2.85 3.40 -1.15
N LEU A 78 3.91 4.22 -1.23
CA LEU A 78 3.84 5.66 -0.98
C LEU A 78 2.90 6.36 -1.98
N ILE A 79 3.01 6.06 -3.28
CA ILE A 79 2.11 6.63 -4.30
C ILE A 79 0.66 6.26 -4.00
N SER A 80 0.39 5.01 -3.65
CA SER A 80 -0.95 4.53 -3.30
C SER A 80 -1.54 5.29 -2.12
N VAL A 81 -0.82 5.36 -1.00
CA VAL A 81 -1.28 5.99 0.23
C VAL A 81 -1.40 7.50 0.09
N VAL A 82 -0.37 8.17 -0.46
CA VAL A 82 -0.37 9.63 -0.64
C VAL A 82 -1.49 10.07 -1.57
N SER A 83 -1.70 9.39 -2.69
CA SER A 83 -2.78 9.73 -3.62
C SER A 83 -4.16 9.62 -2.96
N PHE A 84 -4.40 8.60 -2.15
CA PHE A 84 -5.65 8.47 -1.40
C PHE A 84 -5.82 9.60 -0.37
N LEU A 85 -4.80 9.89 0.43
CA LEU A 85 -4.85 10.97 1.43
C LEU A 85 -5.07 12.34 0.76
N MET A 86 -4.45 12.61 -0.38
CA MET A 86 -4.67 13.85 -1.14
C MET A 86 -6.11 13.97 -1.63
N LEU A 87 -6.70 12.87 -2.11
CA LEU A 87 -8.10 12.86 -2.54
C LEU A 87 -9.06 13.12 -1.38
N THR A 88 -8.77 12.60 -0.18
CA THR A 88 -9.64 12.85 0.99
C THR A 88 -9.63 14.30 1.44
N TRP A 89 -8.59 15.08 1.15
CA TRP A 89 -8.57 16.52 1.44
C TRP A 89 -9.41 17.35 0.48
N SER A 90 -9.75 16.80 -0.68
CA SER A 90 -10.57 17.48 -1.70
C SER A 90 -12.08 17.25 -1.50
N VAL A 91 -12.48 16.46 -0.53
CA VAL A 91 -13.88 16.06 -0.32
C VAL A 91 -14.26 16.27 1.14
N ASP A 92 -15.35 16.98 1.38
CA ASP A 92 -15.93 17.17 2.71
C ASP A 92 -16.95 16.06 3.05
N GLY A 93 -17.19 15.83 4.35
CA GLY A 93 -18.28 14.96 4.80
C GLY A 93 -17.97 13.46 4.74
N LEU A 94 -16.73 13.06 5.04
CA LEU A 94 -16.37 11.64 5.13
C LEU A 94 -17.14 10.93 6.24
N ASN A 95 -17.67 9.73 5.95
CA ASN A 95 -18.31 8.88 6.94
C ASN A 95 -17.28 8.22 7.89
N SER A 96 -17.77 7.55 8.94
CA SER A 96 -16.91 6.92 9.97
C SER A 96 -16.01 5.82 9.40
N GLU A 97 -16.50 5.06 8.42
CA GLU A 97 -15.79 3.94 7.79
C GLU A 97 -14.61 4.45 6.96
N ILE A 98 -14.84 5.44 6.10
CA ILE A 98 -13.78 6.09 5.32
C ILE A 98 -12.78 6.79 6.24
N SER A 99 -13.25 7.44 7.31
CA SER A 99 -12.35 8.08 8.30
C SER A 99 -11.40 7.08 8.97
N ARG A 100 -11.86 5.83 9.22
CA ARG A 100 -10.98 4.76 9.70
C ARG A 100 -9.94 4.35 8.66
N VAL A 101 -10.31 4.26 7.39
CA VAL A 101 -9.36 3.97 6.30
C VAL A 101 -8.31 5.07 6.22
N VAL A 102 -8.71 6.35 6.29
CA VAL A 102 -7.78 7.49 6.33
C VAL A 102 -6.79 7.37 7.48
N MET A 103 -7.25 7.00 8.68
CA MET A 103 -6.39 6.82 9.86
C MET A 103 -5.36 5.68 9.64
N ILE A 104 -5.80 4.56 9.06
CA ILE A 104 -4.92 3.42 8.74
C ILE A 104 -3.89 3.83 7.69
N ASP A 105 -4.28 4.61 6.69
CA ASP A 105 -3.37 5.09 5.64
C ASP A 105 -2.34 6.09 6.18
N TRP A 106 -2.68 6.91 7.18
CA TRP A 106 -1.69 7.71 7.89
C TRP A 106 -0.63 6.86 8.58
N VAL A 107 -1.04 5.76 9.22
CA VAL A 107 -0.10 4.79 9.82
C VAL A 107 0.77 4.16 8.73
N ALA A 108 0.17 3.72 7.63
CA ALA A 108 0.89 3.14 6.50
C ALA A 108 1.91 4.13 5.90
N LEU A 109 1.54 5.42 5.78
CA LEU A 109 2.43 6.48 5.31
C LEU A 109 3.67 6.62 6.18
N VAL A 110 3.49 6.71 7.50
CA VAL A 110 4.62 6.82 8.45
C VAL A 110 5.53 5.60 8.34
N LEU A 111 4.96 4.41 8.32
CA LEU A 111 5.71 3.16 8.18
C LEU A 111 6.52 3.12 6.88
N LEU A 112 5.92 3.50 5.75
CA LEU A 112 6.59 3.53 4.45
C LEU A 112 7.69 4.59 4.38
N ILE A 113 7.51 5.76 4.99
CA ILE A 113 8.57 6.78 5.09
C ILE A 113 9.75 6.22 5.90
N VAL A 114 9.49 5.60 7.05
CA VAL A 114 10.53 4.97 7.88
C VAL A 114 11.26 3.88 7.08
N ALA A 115 10.52 3.01 6.38
CA ALA A 115 11.12 1.98 5.54
C ALA A 115 11.97 2.57 4.42
N GLY A 116 11.53 3.67 3.78
CA GLY A 116 12.26 4.38 2.74
C GLY A 116 13.59 4.96 3.26
N VAL A 117 13.53 5.67 4.37
CA VAL A 117 14.73 6.26 4.99
C VAL A 117 15.76 5.19 5.36
N ILE A 118 15.33 4.04 5.87
CA ILE A 118 16.23 2.92 6.20
C ILE A 118 16.75 2.23 4.94
N ASN A 119 15.96 2.15 3.88
CA ASN A 119 16.31 1.41 2.66
C ASN A 119 17.29 2.17 1.75
N ILE A 120 17.24 3.50 1.70
CA ILE A 120 18.10 4.35 0.85
C ILE A 120 19.60 4.03 1.00
N PRO A 121 20.20 4.04 2.22
CA PRO A 121 21.61 3.75 2.36
C PRO A 121 21.97 2.30 2.00
N ILE A 122 21.08 1.35 2.22
CA ILE A 122 21.27 -0.06 1.87
C ILE A 122 21.34 -0.23 0.35
N TRP A 123 20.45 0.42 -0.37
CA TRP A 123 20.39 0.40 -1.82
C TRP A 123 21.61 1.10 -2.45
N TYR A 124 22.01 2.27 -1.95
CA TYR A 124 23.16 3.02 -2.41
C TYR A 124 24.47 2.23 -2.27
N LEU A 125 24.67 1.55 -1.14
CA LEU A 125 25.85 0.71 -0.91
C LEU A 125 25.90 -0.48 -1.88
N ARG A 126 24.74 -1.07 -2.22
CA ARG A 126 24.66 -2.19 -3.15
C ARG A 126 25.07 -1.77 -4.57
N ILE A 127 24.53 -0.67 -5.10
CA ILE A 127 24.92 -0.17 -6.44
C ILE A 127 26.43 0.08 -6.51
N ARG A 128 27.00 0.66 -5.46
CA ARG A 128 28.42 0.98 -5.44
C ARG A 128 29.31 -0.29 -5.48
N VAL A 129 28.88 -1.37 -4.84
CA VAL A 129 29.60 -2.66 -4.88
C VAL A 129 29.54 -3.28 -6.27
N ASP A 130 28.37 -3.28 -6.89
CA ASP A 130 28.16 -3.81 -8.24
C ASP A 130 29.00 -3.05 -9.28
N ASP A 131 29.09 -1.70 -9.18
CA ASP A 131 29.91 -0.85 -10.09
C ASP A 131 31.43 -1.04 -9.91
N THR A 132 31.89 -1.43 -8.73
CA THR A 132 33.33 -1.58 -8.45
C THR A 132 33.89 -2.95 -8.81
N GLY A 133 33.04 -3.92 -9.16
CA GLY A 133 33.47 -5.26 -9.61
C GLY A 133 34.32 -6.03 -8.59
N ILE A 134 34.25 -5.67 -7.31
CA ILE A 134 34.97 -6.35 -6.24
C ILE A 134 34.11 -7.52 -5.78
N ASP A 135 34.23 -8.65 -6.50
CA ASP A 135 33.75 -9.94 -6.03
C ASP A 135 34.59 -10.35 -4.81
N THR A 136 33.93 -10.40 -3.64
CA THR A 136 34.50 -11.01 -2.43
C THR A 136 33.95 -12.39 -2.23
#